data_decfdd1bc8ebd87cb97e91f554830136
#
_entry.id   decfdd1bc8ebd87cb97e91f554830136
#
_cell.length_a   1.000
_cell.length_b   1.000
_cell.length_c   1.000
_cell.angle_alpha   90.00
_cell.angle_beta   90.00
_cell.angle_gamma   90.00
#
_symmetry.space_group_name_H-M   'P 1'
#
loop_
_entity.id
_entity.type
_entity.pdbx_description
1 polymer ?
#
loop_
_entity_poly.entity_id
_entity_poly.type
_entity_poly.pdbx_seq_one_letter_code
_entity_poly.pdbx_strand_id
1 'polypeptide(L)'
;MKKILMVILLLVGIGLAGGGYYMFYLKPEQDAAKLALQKPTPPIELGQSEPTPLPTPIVEKTDYYVSPEKLGVREMPDKSAFIESILYRGDKVHILEKRDGWGRISPYYVYNEGDPEVAEWIPMEALLEVPPTITRKERIKTISSYVEDSDDFKLHFDVFIQTTDDLIEEGICLPPDFEELKGWVKSVKYEQDVYFVYCGGLKLANKIYLNVQTGKIFYK
;
A
#
# COMPACT_ATOMS: atom_id res chain seq x y z
N MET A 1 24.93 -49.17 -15.84
CA MET A 1 23.63 -48.82 -15.21
C MET A 1 23.43 -47.33 -14.98
N LYS A 2 24.38 -46.55 -14.39
CA LYS A 2 24.23 -45.12 -14.15
C LYS A 2 23.94 -44.25 -15.38
N LYS A 3 24.57 -44.52 -16.56
CA LYS A 3 24.38 -43.79 -17.81
C LYS A 3 22.95 -43.95 -18.41
N ILE A 4 22.40 -45.17 -18.29
CA ILE A 4 21.04 -45.48 -18.78
C ILE A 4 20.00 -44.75 -17.92
N LEU A 5 20.18 -44.74 -16.60
CA LEU A 5 19.30 -44.03 -15.67
C LEU A 5 19.27 -42.50 -15.95
N MET A 6 20.43 -41.93 -16.30
CA MET A 6 20.55 -40.49 -16.59
C MET A 6 19.82 -40.12 -17.90
N VAL A 7 19.87 -41.00 -18.93
CA VAL A 7 19.14 -40.80 -20.21
C VAL A 7 17.62 -40.87 -19.97
N ILE A 8 17.16 -41.84 -19.14
CA ILE A 8 15.73 -41.99 -18.83
C ILE A 8 15.21 -40.74 -18.08
N LEU A 9 15.96 -40.23 -17.11
CA LEU A 9 15.59 -39.00 -16.39
C LEU A 9 15.52 -37.77 -17.31
N LEU A 10 16.41 -37.67 -18.27
CA LEU A 10 16.44 -36.56 -19.22
C LEU A 10 15.23 -36.61 -20.17
N LEU A 11 14.85 -37.82 -20.66
CA LEU A 11 13.66 -37.98 -21.50
C LEU A 11 12.35 -37.71 -20.75
N VAL A 12 12.25 -38.08 -19.46
CA VAL A 12 11.10 -37.80 -18.64
C VAL A 12 10.99 -36.27 -18.37
N GLY A 13 12.12 -35.59 -18.16
CA GLY A 13 12.16 -34.13 -17.98
C GLY A 13 11.68 -33.36 -19.21
N ILE A 14 12.08 -33.79 -20.42
CA ILE A 14 11.63 -33.18 -21.67
C ILE A 14 10.14 -33.45 -21.91
N GLY A 15 9.64 -34.65 -21.59
CA GLY A 15 8.22 -34.99 -21.71
C GLY A 15 7.32 -34.14 -20.79
N LEU A 16 7.74 -33.89 -19.55
CA LEU A 16 7.00 -33.06 -18.60
C LEU A 16 7.02 -31.56 -18.98
N ALA A 17 8.15 -31.07 -19.51
CA ALA A 17 8.26 -29.69 -19.98
C ALA A 17 7.40 -29.45 -21.23
N GLY A 18 7.43 -30.37 -22.20
CA GLY A 18 6.61 -30.30 -23.39
C GLY A 18 5.11 -30.44 -23.12
N GLY A 19 4.73 -31.35 -22.20
CA GLY A 19 3.34 -31.55 -21.78
C GLY A 19 2.78 -30.34 -21.03
N GLY A 20 3.59 -29.74 -20.16
CA GLY A 20 3.22 -28.51 -19.44
C GLY A 20 3.01 -27.32 -20.38
N TYR A 21 3.92 -27.12 -21.30
CA TYR A 21 3.80 -26.05 -22.32
C TYR A 21 2.55 -26.23 -23.19
N TYR A 22 2.26 -27.47 -23.65
CA TYR A 22 1.06 -27.77 -24.44
C TYR A 22 -0.24 -27.49 -23.65
N MET A 23 -0.34 -27.94 -22.39
CA MET A 23 -1.55 -27.78 -21.56
C MET A 23 -1.82 -26.34 -21.19
N PHE A 24 -0.78 -25.56 -20.88
CA PHE A 24 -0.95 -24.21 -20.35
C PHE A 24 -0.92 -23.12 -21.42
N TYR A 25 -0.26 -23.33 -22.54
CA TYR A 25 -0.09 -22.32 -23.60
C TYR A 25 -0.90 -22.56 -24.86
N LEU A 26 -0.89 -23.78 -25.38
CA LEU A 26 -1.51 -24.08 -26.68
C LEU A 26 -2.99 -24.50 -26.59
N LYS A 27 -3.36 -25.19 -25.51
CA LYS A 27 -4.74 -25.67 -25.34
C LYS A 27 -5.77 -24.55 -25.14
N PRO A 28 -5.55 -23.51 -24.29
CA PRO A 28 -6.52 -22.45 -24.13
C PRO A 28 -6.76 -21.61 -25.39
N GLU A 29 -5.76 -21.45 -26.27
CA GLU A 29 -5.96 -20.74 -27.55
C GLU A 29 -6.83 -21.54 -28.53
N GLN A 30 -6.69 -22.87 -28.57
CA GLN A 30 -7.48 -23.72 -29.43
C GLN A 30 -8.93 -23.86 -28.96
N ASP A 31 -9.16 -23.89 -27.66
CA ASP A 31 -10.51 -23.95 -27.08
C ASP A 31 -11.26 -22.61 -27.25
N ALA A 32 -10.57 -21.47 -27.16
CA ALA A 32 -11.13 -20.15 -27.45
C ALA A 32 -11.50 -20.00 -28.95
N ALA A 33 -10.68 -20.55 -29.88
CA ALA A 33 -10.96 -20.54 -31.31
C ALA A 33 -12.15 -21.45 -31.70
N LYS A 34 -12.34 -22.58 -31.01
CA LYS A 34 -13.50 -23.47 -31.21
C LYS A 34 -14.81 -22.90 -30.71
N LEU A 35 -14.79 -22.14 -29.58
CA LEU A 35 -15.98 -21.44 -29.10
C LEU A 35 -16.42 -20.30 -30.02
N ALA A 36 -15.48 -19.66 -30.73
CA ALA A 36 -15.80 -18.58 -31.67
C ALA A 36 -16.48 -19.08 -32.96
N LEU A 37 -16.30 -20.35 -33.31
CA LEU A 37 -16.88 -20.99 -34.54
C LEU A 37 -18.25 -21.61 -34.34
N GLN A 38 -18.78 -21.71 -33.11
CA GLN A 38 -20.08 -22.34 -32.81
C GLN A 38 -21.19 -21.35 -32.48
N LYS A 39 -21.26 -20.21 -33.20
CA LYS A 39 -22.40 -19.29 -33.04
C LYS A 39 -23.43 -19.57 -34.15
N PRO A 40 -24.59 -20.18 -33.89
CA PRO A 40 -25.65 -20.29 -34.86
C PRO A 40 -26.30 -18.93 -35.09
N THR A 41 -26.44 -18.55 -36.36
CA THR A 41 -27.16 -17.35 -36.78
C THR A 41 -28.67 -17.63 -36.75
N PRO A 42 -29.47 -16.88 -36.00
CA PRO A 42 -30.91 -16.95 -36.13
C PRO A 42 -31.40 -16.03 -37.29
N PRO A 43 -32.61 -16.33 -37.88
CA PRO A 43 -33.14 -15.59 -38.99
C PRO A 43 -33.60 -14.19 -38.61
N ILE A 44 -33.41 -13.26 -39.53
CA ILE A 44 -33.80 -11.85 -39.46
C ILE A 44 -35.33 -11.73 -39.54
N GLU A 45 -35.96 -11.21 -38.49
CA GLU A 45 -37.32 -10.69 -38.56
C GLU A 45 -37.26 -9.17 -38.31
N LEU A 46 -37.73 -8.41 -39.31
CA LEU A 46 -37.77 -6.94 -39.27
C LEU A 46 -38.88 -6.50 -38.30
N GLY A 47 -38.48 -6.02 -37.12
CA GLY A 47 -39.34 -5.26 -36.23
C GLY A 47 -38.49 -4.08 -35.69
N GLN A 48 -38.82 -2.87 -36.13
CA GLN A 48 -38.22 -1.64 -35.62
C GLN A 48 -38.61 -1.46 -34.12
N SER A 49 -37.64 -1.58 -33.25
CA SER A 49 -37.68 -0.99 -31.92
C SER A 49 -36.32 -0.34 -31.66
N GLU A 50 -36.35 0.94 -31.34
CA GLU A 50 -35.17 1.75 -30.98
C GLU A 50 -34.32 1.01 -29.92
N PRO A 51 -32.98 0.98 -30.07
CA PRO A 51 -32.13 0.39 -29.04
C PRO A 51 -32.19 1.25 -27.79
N THR A 52 -32.86 0.75 -26.77
CA THR A 52 -32.68 1.24 -25.39
C THR A 52 -31.18 1.13 -25.07
N PRO A 53 -30.50 2.20 -24.68
CA PRO A 53 -29.09 2.13 -24.32
C PRO A 53 -28.95 1.16 -23.14
N LEU A 54 -28.17 0.10 -23.32
CA LEU A 54 -27.76 -0.75 -22.21
C LEU A 54 -27.13 0.13 -21.15
N PRO A 55 -27.50 -0.01 -19.87
CA PRO A 55 -26.85 0.72 -18.80
C PRO A 55 -25.35 0.39 -18.84
N THR A 56 -24.55 1.40 -19.08
CA THR A 56 -23.09 1.30 -18.95
C THR A 56 -22.80 0.77 -17.54
N PRO A 57 -22.01 -0.30 -17.38
CA PRO A 57 -21.66 -0.77 -16.05
C PRO A 57 -21.03 0.39 -15.29
N ILE A 58 -21.66 0.82 -14.21
CA ILE A 58 -21.10 1.80 -13.30
C ILE A 58 -19.89 1.11 -12.67
N VAL A 59 -18.69 1.43 -13.14
CA VAL A 59 -17.46 0.99 -12.49
C VAL A 59 -17.41 1.72 -11.16
N GLU A 60 -17.73 1.00 -10.09
CA GLU A 60 -17.68 1.56 -8.76
C GLU A 60 -16.24 1.94 -8.41
N LYS A 61 -16.03 3.20 -8.02
CA LYS A 61 -14.72 3.69 -7.65
C LYS A 61 -14.27 3.04 -6.35
N THR A 62 -13.06 2.50 -6.35
CA THR A 62 -12.49 1.77 -5.21
C THR A 62 -11.27 2.49 -4.63
N ASP A 63 -10.61 3.36 -5.40
CA ASP A 63 -9.44 4.12 -4.96
C ASP A 63 -9.84 5.53 -4.50
N TYR A 64 -9.40 5.90 -3.31
CA TYR A 64 -9.69 7.17 -2.65
C TYR A 64 -8.43 7.75 -2.01
N TYR A 65 -8.55 8.99 -1.51
CA TYR A 65 -7.47 9.70 -0.83
C TYR A 65 -7.97 10.26 0.49
N VAL A 66 -7.15 10.18 1.53
CA VAL A 66 -7.47 10.71 2.86
C VAL A 66 -7.55 12.23 2.82
N SER A 67 -8.65 12.79 3.37
CA SER A 67 -8.92 14.21 3.42
C SER A 67 -8.36 14.92 4.67
N PRO A 68 -8.58 14.43 5.92
CA PRO A 68 -8.10 15.09 7.12
C PRO A 68 -6.59 14.94 7.32
N GLU A 69 -5.99 15.79 8.17
CA GLU A 69 -4.56 15.70 8.54
C GLU A 69 -4.20 14.32 9.09
N LYS A 70 -5.06 13.75 9.95
CA LYS A 70 -4.94 12.40 10.52
C LYS A 70 -6.31 11.72 10.51
N LEU A 71 -6.32 10.46 10.13
CA LEU A 71 -7.50 9.61 10.09
C LEU A 71 -7.23 8.29 10.80
N GLY A 72 -7.95 7.99 11.87
CA GLY A 72 -7.83 6.72 12.58
C GLY A 72 -8.42 5.57 11.76
N VAL A 73 -7.63 4.53 11.56
CA VAL A 73 -8.06 3.23 11.03
C VAL A 73 -8.58 2.42 12.21
N ARG A 74 -9.79 1.86 12.07
CA ARG A 74 -10.47 1.17 13.18
C ARG A 74 -10.69 -0.30 12.86
N GLU A 75 -10.67 -1.14 13.88
CA GLU A 75 -10.89 -2.59 13.76
C GLU A 75 -12.33 -2.99 13.40
N MET A 76 -13.29 -2.06 13.53
CA MET A 76 -14.69 -2.22 13.18
C MET A 76 -15.27 -0.92 12.63
N PRO A 77 -16.35 -0.96 11.82
CA PRO A 77 -17.02 0.23 11.28
C PRO A 77 -17.84 0.97 12.36
N ASP A 78 -17.19 1.41 13.42
CA ASP A 78 -17.78 2.11 14.55
C ASP A 78 -16.83 3.21 15.05
N LYS A 79 -17.38 4.40 15.35
CA LYS A 79 -16.61 5.54 15.86
C LYS A 79 -16.00 5.31 17.26
N SER A 80 -16.51 4.36 18.02
CA SER A 80 -16.01 3.97 19.33
C SER A 80 -15.02 2.80 19.30
N ALA A 81 -14.84 2.12 18.13
CA ALA A 81 -13.92 1.02 17.98
C ALA A 81 -12.47 1.47 18.17
N PHE A 82 -11.61 0.52 18.55
CA PHE A 82 -10.19 0.76 18.73
C PHE A 82 -9.53 1.27 17.44
N ILE A 83 -8.58 2.21 17.58
CA ILE A 83 -7.78 2.74 16.47
C ILE A 83 -6.48 1.93 16.41
N GLU A 84 -6.29 1.18 15.34
CA GLU A 84 -5.11 0.35 15.13
C GLU A 84 -3.94 1.11 14.52
N SER A 85 -4.26 2.03 13.62
CA SER A 85 -3.25 2.82 12.89
C SER A 85 -3.82 4.18 12.48
N ILE A 86 -2.93 5.04 12.00
CA ILE A 86 -3.27 6.38 11.51
C ILE A 86 -2.88 6.49 10.04
N LEU A 87 -3.81 6.99 9.24
CA LEU A 87 -3.57 7.48 7.88
C LEU A 87 -3.46 8.99 7.88
N TYR A 88 -2.73 9.52 6.90
CA TYR A 88 -2.45 10.93 6.79
C TYR A 88 -3.06 11.54 5.53
N ARG A 89 -3.25 12.85 5.52
CA ARG A 89 -3.81 13.58 4.37
C ARG A 89 -3.03 13.28 3.10
N GLY A 90 -3.75 12.82 2.08
CA GLY A 90 -3.20 12.47 0.78
C GLY A 90 -2.85 10.99 0.62
N ASP A 91 -2.87 10.19 1.71
CA ASP A 91 -2.67 8.75 1.61
C ASP A 91 -3.72 8.15 0.67
N LYS A 92 -3.25 7.31 -0.25
CA LYS A 92 -4.12 6.57 -1.18
C LYS A 92 -4.58 5.29 -0.50
N VAL A 93 -5.89 5.05 -0.53
CA VAL A 93 -6.52 3.86 0.02
C VAL A 93 -7.36 3.14 -1.02
N HIS A 94 -7.38 1.82 -0.95
CA HIS A 94 -8.22 0.98 -1.78
C HIS A 94 -9.36 0.40 -0.94
N ILE A 95 -10.61 0.69 -1.32
CA ILE A 95 -11.80 0.23 -0.61
C ILE A 95 -12.24 -1.13 -1.16
N LEU A 96 -12.20 -2.14 -0.30
CA LEU A 96 -12.60 -3.51 -0.60
C LEU A 96 -14.10 -3.76 -0.40
N GLU A 97 -14.72 -3.02 0.51
CA GLU A 97 -16.15 -3.13 0.86
C GLU A 97 -16.65 -1.79 1.40
N LYS A 98 -17.89 -1.44 1.10
CA LYS A 98 -18.58 -0.28 1.67
C LYS A 98 -19.77 -0.74 2.50
N ARG A 99 -19.86 -0.31 3.75
CA ARG A 99 -20.95 -0.66 4.67
C ARG A 99 -21.25 0.51 5.62
N ASP A 100 -22.50 0.97 5.63
CA ASP A 100 -23.01 1.99 6.58
C ASP A 100 -22.14 3.25 6.69
N GLY A 101 -21.62 3.74 5.55
CA GLY A 101 -20.76 4.92 5.50
C GLY A 101 -19.29 4.66 5.85
N TRP A 102 -18.90 3.39 6.02
CA TRP A 102 -17.52 2.96 6.24
C TRP A 102 -16.96 2.22 5.04
N GLY A 103 -15.65 2.34 4.81
CA GLY A 103 -14.90 1.58 3.82
C GLY A 103 -13.90 0.64 4.49
N ARG A 104 -13.93 -0.63 4.12
CA ARG A 104 -12.96 -1.63 4.57
C ARG A 104 -11.73 -1.58 3.68
N ILE A 105 -10.54 -1.53 4.28
CA ILE A 105 -9.26 -1.41 3.58
C ILE A 105 -8.33 -2.61 3.74
N SER A 106 -8.65 -3.56 4.61
CA SER A 106 -7.90 -4.81 4.77
C SER A 106 -8.78 -6.05 4.54
N PRO A 107 -8.20 -7.23 4.28
CA PRO A 107 -8.88 -8.51 4.48
C PRO A 107 -9.36 -8.65 5.93
N TYR A 108 -10.33 -9.54 6.17
CA TYR A 108 -10.68 -9.95 7.53
C TYR A 108 -9.56 -10.80 8.14
N TYR A 109 -9.31 -10.62 9.42
CA TYR A 109 -8.33 -11.37 10.20
C TYR A 109 -8.81 -11.59 11.64
N VAL A 110 -8.11 -12.47 12.38
CA VAL A 110 -8.32 -12.72 13.81
C VAL A 110 -7.00 -12.52 14.54
N TYR A 111 -7.02 -12.03 15.78
CA TYR A 111 -5.82 -11.87 16.60
C TYR A 111 -5.35 -13.22 17.15
N ASN A 112 -6.31 -14.06 17.58
CA ASN A 112 -6.03 -15.42 18.04
C ASN A 112 -7.07 -16.37 17.44
N GLU A 113 -6.76 -17.66 17.40
CA GLU A 113 -7.71 -18.69 16.96
C GLU A 113 -8.94 -18.71 17.87
N GLY A 114 -10.12 -18.51 17.26
CA GLY A 114 -11.40 -18.45 17.96
C GLY A 114 -11.88 -17.04 18.34
N ASP A 115 -11.06 -16.00 18.14
CA ASP A 115 -11.51 -14.61 18.27
C ASP A 115 -12.48 -14.22 17.15
N PRO A 116 -13.32 -13.20 17.34
CA PRO A 116 -14.13 -12.64 16.27
C PRO A 116 -13.24 -12.07 15.16
N GLU A 117 -13.71 -12.22 13.91
CA GLU A 117 -13.08 -11.59 12.76
C GLU A 117 -13.18 -10.07 12.83
N VAL A 118 -12.09 -9.40 12.64
CA VAL A 118 -11.98 -7.94 12.53
C VAL A 118 -11.35 -7.56 11.19
N ALA A 119 -11.44 -6.29 10.82
CA ALA A 119 -10.79 -5.75 9.65
C ALA A 119 -10.54 -4.25 9.84
N GLU A 120 -9.70 -3.68 9.03
CA GLU A 120 -9.41 -2.25 9.05
C GLU A 120 -10.50 -1.46 8.32
N TRP A 121 -11.08 -0.50 9.01
CA TRP A 121 -12.17 0.34 8.54
C TRP A 121 -11.88 1.82 8.69
N ILE A 122 -12.30 2.60 7.71
CA ILE A 122 -12.22 4.07 7.72
C ILE A 122 -13.56 4.67 7.28
N PRO A 123 -13.96 5.84 7.80
CA PRO A 123 -15.20 6.51 7.40
C PRO A 123 -15.09 7.06 5.97
N MET A 124 -16.06 6.73 5.11
CA MET A 124 -16.11 7.20 3.72
C MET A 124 -16.21 8.72 3.61
N GLU A 125 -16.83 9.39 4.60
CA GLU A 125 -16.94 10.86 4.66
C GLU A 125 -15.58 11.58 4.74
N ALA A 126 -14.54 10.88 5.20
CA ALA A 126 -13.17 11.38 5.31
C ALA A 126 -12.34 11.19 4.03
N LEU A 127 -12.94 10.72 2.94
CA LEU A 127 -12.23 10.36 1.72
C LEU A 127 -12.59 11.28 0.55
N LEU A 128 -11.59 11.51 -0.31
CA LEU A 128 -11.69 12.25 -1.55
C LEU A 128 -11.53 11.30 -2.73
N GLU A 129 -12.24 11.58 -3.82
CA GLU A 129 -12.10 10.83 -5.07
C GLU A 129 -10.89 11.22 -5.92
N VAL A 130 -10.31 12.38 -5.62
CA VAL A 130 -9.12 12.91 -6.28
C VAL A 130 -8.09 13.30 -5.21
N PRO A 131 -6.78 13.18 -5.51
CA PRO A 131 -5.76 13.55 -4.54
C PRO A 131 -5.90 15.02 -4.13
N PRO A 132 -5.80 15.35 -2.83
CA PRO A 132 -5.82 16.73 -2.37
C PRO A 132 -4.57 17.46 -2.84
N THR A 133 -4.70 18.76 -3.15
CA THR A 133 -3.53 19.61 -3.35
C THR A 133 -2.95 19.96 -1.98
N ILE A 134 -1.72 19.53 -1.71
CA ILE A 134 -0.99 19.85 -0.48
C ILE A 134 -0.04 21.00 -0.78
N THR A 135 -0.23 22.12 -0.10
CA THR A 135 0.69 23.26 -0.25
C THR A 135 1.99 23.02 0.51
N ARG A 136 3.09 23.68 0.07
CA ARG A 136 4.39 23.58 0.79
C ARG A 136 4.26 23.98 2.27
N LYS A 137 3.45 24.99 2.59
CA LYS A 137 3.22 25.42 3.97
C LYS A 137 2.53 24.33 4.80
N GLU A 138 1.52 23.69 4.22
CA GLU A 138 0.80 22.57 4.82
C GLU A 138 1.75 21.37 5.02
N ARG A 139 2.57 21.03 4.01
CA ARG A 139 3.56 19.97 4.11
C ARG A 139 4.55 20.21 5.24
N ILE A 140 5.14 21.41 5.33
CA ILE A 140 6.05 21.80 6.42
C ILE A 140 5.35 21.67 7.77
N LYS A 141 4.10 22.15 7.91
CA LYS A 141 3.33 22.03 9.15
C LYS A 141 3.14 20.56 9.55
N THR A 142 2.78 19.71 8.60
CA THR A 142 2.56 18.28 8.83
C THR A 142 3.87 17.60 9.26
N ILE A 143 4.97 17.82 8.53
CA ILE A 143 6.29 17.25 8.90
C ILE A 143 6.74 17.77 10.26
N SER A 144 6.54 19.06 10.56
CA SER A 144 6.88 19.63 11.87
C SER A 144 6.18 18.87 13.00
N SER A 145 4.91 18.50 12.83
CA SER A 145 4.17 17.80 13.88
C SER A 145 4.69 16.40 14.21
N TYR A 146 5.48 15.79 13.31
CA TYR A 146 6.12 14.50 13.56
C TYR A 146 7.44 14.62 14.34
N VAL A 147 8.11 15.78 14.23
CA VAL A 147 9.47 15.96 14.72
C VAL A 147 9.66 17.16 15.66
N GLU A 148 8.58 17.85 16.07
CA GLU A 148 8.66 19.06 16.90
C GLU A 148 9.26 18.83 18.29
N ASP A 149 9.20 17.59 18.78
CA ASP A 149 9.80 17.16 20.06
C ASP A 149 11.25 16.66 19.90
N SER A 150 11.86 16.79 18.69
CA SER A 150 13.27 16.44 18.49
C SER A 150 14.21 17.21 19.39
N ASP A 151 15.33 16.58 19.77
CA ASP A 151 16.41 17.27 20.45
C ASP A 151 16.93 18.44 19.59
N ASP A 152 17.09 19.60 20.18
CA ASP A 152 17.57 20.82 19.52
C ASP A 152 16.74 21.25 18.27
N PHE A 153 15.44 20.90 18.21
CA PHE A 153 14.54 21.12 17.06
C PHE A 153 14.63 22.53 16.47
N LYS A 154 14.54 23.55 17.33
CA LYS A 154 14.55 24.96 16.88
C LYS A 154 15.88 25.37 16.24
N LEU A 155 16.98 24.74 16.66
CA LEU A 155 18.30 25.02 16.11
C LEU A 155 18.50 24.42 14.73
N HIS A 156 17.91 23.24 14.49
CA HIS A 156 18.11 22.45 13.27
C HIS A 156 16.81 22.28 12.46
N PHE A 157 15.84 23.18 12.63
CA PHE A 157 14.51 23.11 12.05
C PHE A 157 14.52 22.74 10.56
N ASP A 158 15.21 23.53 9.73
CA ASP A 158 15.18 23.35 8.27
C ASP A 158 15.76 21.98 7.85
N VAL A 159 16.86 21.56 8.49
CA VAL A 159 17.50 20.27 8.19
C VAL A 159 16.63 19.11 8.62
N PHE A 160 16.03 19.18 9.80
CA PHE A 160 15.13 18.13 10.27
C PHE A 160 13.88 18.02 9.38
N ILE A 161 13.23 19.14 9.05
CA ILE A 161 12.06 19.14 8.16
C ILE A 161 12.41 18.53 6.81
N GLN A 162 13.47 19.00 6.17
CA GLN A 162 13.86 18.52 4.85
C GLN A 162 14.20 17.03 4.87
N THR A 163 15.07 16.60 5.80
CA THR A 163 15.49 15.18 5.85
C THR A 163 14.33 14.26 6.22
N THR A 164 13.42 14.68 7.10
CA THR A 164 12.22 13.90 7.44
C THR A 164 11.31 13.77 6.23
N ASP A 165 11.08 14.86 5.50
CA ASP A 165 10.26 14.87 4.30
C ASP A 165 10.84 13.94 3.21
N ASP A 166 12.14 14.04 2.95
CA ASP A 166 12.85 13.18 1.99
C ASP A 166 12.72 11.69 2.36
N LEU A 167 12.94 11.33 3.64
CA LEU A 167 12.85 9.94 4.11
C LEU A 167 11.42 9.37 3.99
N ILE A 168 10.40 10.19 4.21
CA ILE A 168 9.00 9.78 4.04
C ILE A 168 8.66 9.67 2.55
N GLU A 169 9.06 10.63 1.72
CA GLU A 169 8.79 10.63 0.28
C GLU A 169 9.46 9.45 -0.44
N GLU A 170 10.68 9.08 -0.02
CA GLU A 170 11.40 7.90 -0.51
C GLU A 170 10.86 6.57 0.05
N GLY A 171 9.91 6.61 0.99
CA GLY A 171 9.33 5.42 1.63
C GLY A 171 10.30 4.67 2.55
N ILE A 172 11.38 5.33 2.98
CA ILE A 172 12.38 4.75 3.93
C ILE A 172 11.82 4.76 5.34
N CYS A 173 11.12 5.83 5.71
CA CYS A 173 10.45 5.99 6.99
C CYS A 173 8.96 6.27 6.77
N LEU A 174 8.18 5.92 7.77
CA LEU A 174 6.78 6.30 7.87
C LEU A 174 6.60 7.37 8.96
N PRO A 175 5.57 8.22 8.89
CA PRO A 175 5.30 9.21 9.94
C PRO A 175 5.30 8.64 11.37
N PRO A 176 4.70 7.45 11.66
CA PRO A 176 4.75 6.86 13.00
C PRO A 176 6.16 6.58 13.53
N ASP A 177 7.15 6.32 12.65
CA ASP A 177 8.53 6.07 13.07
C ASP A 177 9.12 7.28 13.81
N PHE A 178 8.77 8.49 13.36
CA PHE A 178 9.19 9.74 14.01
C PHE A 178 8.36 10.01 15.28
N GLU A 179 7.08 9.75 15.26
CA GLU A 179 6.19 9.96 16.41
C GLU A 179 6.57 9.04 17.59
N GLU A 180 7.02 7.80 17.33
CA GLU A 180 7.42 6.82 18.36
C GLU A 180 8.60 7.31 19.21
N LEU A 181 9.59 7.94 18.59
CA LEU A 181 10.76 8.53 19.28
C LEU A 181 10.62 10.02 19.57
N LYS A 182 9.48 10.63 19.24
CA LYS A 182 9.25 12.07 19.32
C LYS A 182 10.23 12.89 18.46
N GLY A 183 10.62 12.32 17.29
CA GLY A 183 11.49 12.95 16.32
C GLY A 183 12.95 12.50 16.39
N TRP A 184 13.85 13.41 16.04
CA TRP A 184 15.29 13.17 15.98
C TRP A 184 15.93 13.24 17.36
N VAL A 185 16.61 12.18 17.76
CA VAL A 185 17.29 12.06 19.06
C VAL A 185 18.78 12.29 18.90
N LYS A 186 19.35 13.13 19.76
CA LYS A 186 20.78 13.42 19.75
C LYS A 186 21.63 12.19 20.05
N SER A 187 22.62 11.92 19.22
CA SER A 187 23.48 10.76 19.39
C SER A 187 24.52 10.98 20.47
N VAL A 188 24.56 10.12 21.47
CA VAL A 188 25.64 10.09 22.47
C VAL A 188 26.92 9.41 21.97
N LYS A 189 26.84 8.73 20.83
CA LYS A 189 27.97 7.97 20.26
C LYS A 189 28.88 8.80 19.38
N TYR A 190 28.32 9.76 18.68
CA TYR A 190 29.06 10.66 17.81
C TYR A 190 29.21 12.01 18.49
N GLU A 191 30.41 12.55 18.46
CA GLU A 191 30.70 13.89 18.95
C GLU A 191 30.00 14.90 18.03
N GLN A 192 29.16 15.73 18.62
CA GLN A 192 28.47 16.89 18.05
C GLN A 192 27.71 16.71 16.72
N ASP A 193 26.52 17.31 16.66
CA ASP A 193 25.72 17.52 15.45
C ASP A 193 25.23 16.26 14.70
N VAL A 194 25.19 15.11 15.39
CA VAL A 194 24.63 13.87 14.86
C VAL A 194 23.39 13.47 15.66
N TYR A 195 22.31 13.27 14.94
CA TYR A 195 21.01 12.84 15.47
C TYR A 195 20.62 11.52 14.82
N PHE A 196 19.63 10.83 15.36
CA PHE A 196 19.15 9.58 14.79
C PHE A 196 17.66 9.40 14.98
N VAL A 197 17.10 8.54 14.13
CA VAL A 197 15.73 8.00 14.19
C VAL A 197 15.79 6.50 13.88
N TYR A 198 14.75 5.76 14.22
CA TYR A 198 14.57 4.38 13.78
C TYR A 198 13.40 4.32 12.80
N CYS A 199 13.59 3.70 11.63
CA CYS A 199 12.57 3.56 10.60
C CYS A 199 12.28 2.08 10.34
N GLY A 200 11.03 1.65 10.57
CA GLY A 200 10.62 0.26 10.48
C GLY A 200 10.93 -0.56 11.75
N GLY A 201 10.87 0.10 12.92
CA GLY A 201 11.02 -0.50 14.26
C GLY A 201 12.40 -0.36 14.88
N LEU A 202 12.46 -0.56 16.20
CA LEU A 202 13.59 -0.20 17.09
C LEU A 202 14.85 -1.11 17.00
N LYS A 203 15.02 -1.88 15.93
CA LYS A 203 16.23 -2.69 15.72
C LYS A 203 17.38 -1.80 15.29
N LEU A 204 18.60 -2.12 15.73
CA LEU A 204 19.81 -1.36 15.39
C LEU A 204 20.03 -1.22 13.87
N ALA A 205 19.64 -2.23 13.10
CA ALA A 205 19.72 -2.21 11.64
C ALA A 205 18.80 -1.15 10.99
N ASN A 206 17.77 -0.71 11.70
CA ASN A 206 16.79 0.29 11.25
C ASN A 206 17.17 1.71 11.67
N LYS A 207 18.35 1.88 12.29
CA LYS A 207 18.80 3.16 12.81
C LYS A 207 19.44 3.99 11.71
N ILE A 208 18.89 5.18 11.49
CA ILE A 208 19.38 6.16 10.53
C ILE A 208 19.98 7.32 11.30
N TYR A 209 21.19 7.71 10.94
CA TYR A 209 21.89 8.85 11.51
C TYR A 209 21.87 10.04 10.54
N LEU A 210 21.71 11.23 11.07
CA LEU A 210 21.78 12.50 10.36
C LEU A 210 22.87 13.37 10.97
N ASN A 211 23.83 13.81 10.16
CA ASN A 211 24.73 14.88 10.52
C ASN A 211 24.11 16.21 10.07
N VAL A 212 23.68 17.05 11.01
CA VAL A 212 22.95 18.30 10.70
C VAL A 212 23.81 19.40 10.12
N GLN A 213 25.14 19.34 10.25
CA GLN A 213 26.06 20.30 9.64
C GLN A 213 26.21 20.06 8.13
N THR A 214 26.11 18.81 7.70
CA THR A 214 26.29 18.43 6.29
C THR A 214 25.00 18.05 5.60
N GLY A 215 23.91 17.85 6.35
CA GLY A 215 22.64 17.30 5.84
C GLY A 215 22.73 15.84 5.39
N LYS A 216 23.84 15.14 5.70
CA LYS A 216 24.04 13.77 5.24
C LYS A 216 23.46 12.75 6.21
N ILE A 217 22.73 11.78 5.66
CA ILE A 217 22.31 10.56 6.37
C ILE A 217 23.35 9.46 6.18
N PHE A 218 23.44 8.56 7.18
CA PHE A 218 24.26 7.35 7.11
C PHE A 218 23.72 6.25 8.00
N TYR A 219 24.06 5.03 7.67
CA TYR A 219 23.65 3.79 8.34
C TYR A 219 24.84 3.14 9.04
N LYS A 220 24.57 2.18 9.92
CA LYS A 220 25.61 1.48 10.64
C LYS A 220 25.47 -0.03 10.55
#